data_006d4bda7c0d6c4391a998047c88398c
#
_entry.id   006d4bda7c0d6c4391a998047c88398c
#
_cell.length_a   1.000
_cell.length_b   1.000
_cell.length_c   1.000
_cell.angle_alpha   90.00
_cell.angle_beta   90.00
_cell.angle_gamma   90.00
#
_symmetry.space_group_name_H-M   'P 1'
#
loop_
_entity.id
_entity.type
_entity.pdbx_description
1 polymer ?
#
loop_
_entity_poly.entity_id
_entity_poly.type
_entity_poly.pdbx_seq_one_letter_code
_entity_poly.pdbx_strand_id
1 'polypeptide(L)'
;MDTMEVWEEIEADTEKGAQRLVAEFWDRLFGASLVLCKEAHLAEDLVFRTFSQAIVKIDQYDASLPFWNWLYAILLNYFRGDLRKMKVEVGETDDCYNTAANVVDEEDPVDRFAELDAEVVRRAVSCLPPVLREVVMLRYFEDRTLQEMAELMKVPVGTVKSRLHLARRGLKQSLGKVFNEEEKRR
;
A
#
# COMPACT_ATOMS: atom_id res chain seq x y z
N MET A 1 18.82 -10.13 6.28
CA MET A 1 18.66 -10.52 7.69
C MET A 1 17.52 -11.50 7.77
N ASP A 2 17.70 -12.55 8.54
CA ASP A 2 16.76 -13.67 8.54
C ASP A 2 15.51 -13.28 9.34
N THR A 3 14.37 -13.25 8.69
CA THR A 3 13.07 -12.89 9.28
C THR A 3 12.66 -13.89 10.38
N MET A 4 13.24 -15.08 10.35
CA MET A 4 13.09 -16.12 11.40
C MET A 4 13.65 -15.65 12.73
N GLU A 5 14.78 -14.91 12.74
CA GLU A 5 15.38 -14.43 13.99
C GLU A 5 14.49 -13.45 14.75
N VAL A 6 13.78 -12.57 14.04
CA VAL A 6 12.84 -11.60 14.68
C VAL A 6 11.65 -12.33 15.29
N TRP A 7 11.14 -13.35 14.62
CA TRP A 7 10.04 -14.16 15.11
C TRP A 7 10.43 -14.97 16.38
N GLU A 8 11.59 -15.65 16.35
CA GLU A 8 12.12 -16.40 17.49
C GLU A 8 12.36 -15.49 18.71
N GLU A 9 12.82 -14.26 18.49
CA GLU A 9 13.01 -13.27 19.55
C GLU A 9 11.69 -12.81 20.18
N ILE A 10 10.62 -12.64 19.39
CA ILE A 10 9.28 -12.28 19.90
C ILE A 10 8.71 -13.41 20.75
N GLU A 11 8.92 -14.66 20.36
CA GLU A 11 8.50 -15.83 21.18
C GLU A 11 9.29 -15.93 22.48
N ALA A 12 10.59 -15.65 22.44
CA ALA A 12 11.46 -15.78 23.61
C ALA A 12 11.31 -14.61 24.59
N ASP A 13 11.21 -13.37 24.11
CA ASP A 13 11.05 -12.13 24.86
C ASP A 13 10.24 -11.14 24.04
N THR A 14 8.95 -11.03 24.36
CA THR A 14 8.00 -10.19 23.61
C THR A 14 8.39 -8.72 23.57
N GLU A 15 8.96 -8.17 24.66
CA GLU A 15 9.35 -6.75 24.72
C GLU A 15 10.55 -6.48 23.79
N LYS A 16 11.58 -7.29 23.91
CA LYS A 16 12.79 -7.16 23.11
C LYS A 16 12.53 -7.42 21.62
N GLY A 17 11.77 -8.47 21.33
CA GLY A 17 11.34 -8.80 19.97
C GLY A 17 10.47 -7.70 19.35
N ALA A 18 9.57 -7.08 20.12
CA ALA A 18 8.76 -5.95 19.66
C ALA A 18 9.62 -4.71 19.35
N GLN A 19 10.61 -4.39 20.18
CA GLN A 19 11.54 -3.29 19.92
C GLN A 19 12.33 -3.52 18.60
N ARG A 20 12.79 -4.74 18.37
CA ARG A 20 13.52 -5.11 17.16
C ARG A 20 12.61 -5.07 15.93
N LEU A 21 11.39 -5.58 16.03
CA LEU A 21 10.38 -5.52 14.99
C LEU A 21 10.12 -4.07 14.53
N VAL A 22 9.93 -3.17 15.49
CA VAL A 22 9.74 -1.76 15.21
C VAL A 22 10.99 -1.16 14.55
N ALA A 23 12.18 -1.39 15.10
CA ALA A 23 13.43 -0.85 14.55
C ALA A 23 13.69 -1.31 13.11
N GLU A 24 13.33 -2.55 12.76
CA GLU A 24 13.56 -3.13 11.44
C GLU A 24 12.55 -2.64 10.39
N PHE A 25 11.28 -2.55 10.76
CA PHE A 25 10.19 -2.35 9.78
C PHE A 25 9.54 -0.97 9.84
N TRP A 26 9.88 -0.11 10.81
CA TRP A 26 9.25 1.19 11.00
C TRP A 26 9.29 2.07 9.74
N ASP A 27 10.49 2.33 9.21
CA ASP A 27 10.67 3.28 8.11
C ASP A 27 9.92 2.83 6.85
N ARG A 28 9.98 1.53 6.56
CA ARG A 28 9.30 0.95 5.40
C ARG A 28 7.78 0.98 5.58
N LEU A 29 7.30 0.61 6.76
CA LEU A 29 5.86 0.56 7.05
C LEU A 29 5.27 1.98 7.12
N PHE A 30 6.00 2.91 7.74
CA PHE A 30 5.59 4.32 7.82
C PHE A 30 5.57 4.97 6.42
N GLY A 31 6.59 4.73 5.60
CA GLY A 31 6.62 5.20 4.22
C GLY A 31 5.43 4.73 3.40
N ALA A 32 5.09 3.43 3.48
CA ALA A 32 3.92 2.86 2.83
C ALA A 32 2.61 3.48 3.37
N SER A 33 2.50 3.60 4.70
CA SER A 33 1.33 4.20 5.36
C SER A 33 1.14 5.66 4.96
N LEU A 34 2.23 6.44 4.87
CA LEU A 34 2.18 7.85 4.48
C LEU A 34 1.66 8.02 3.05
N VAL A 35 2.07 7.16 2.11
CA VAL A 35 1.53 7.15 0.74
C VAL A 35 0.04 6.83 0.75
N LEU A 36 -0.40 5.87 1.55
CA LEU A 36 -1.81 5.46 1.62
C LEU A 36 -2.68 6.51 2.31
N CYS A 37 -2.27 7.05 3.45
CA CYS A 37 -3.07 7.97 4.27
C CYS A 37 -2.92 9.44 3.86
N LYS A 38 -1.78 9.86 3.33
CA LYS A 38 -1.36 11.24 3.01
C LYS A 38 -1.04 12.12 4.23
N GLU A 39 -1.46 11.76 5.39
CA GLU A 39 -1.34 12.52 6.64
C GLU A 39 -0.48 11.76 7.63
N ALA A 40 0.53 12.42 8.18
CA ALA A 40 1.54 11.78 9.02
C ALA A 40 0.93 11.13 10.27
N HIS A 41 0.01 11.82 10.95
CA HIS A 41 -0.62 11.29 12.17
C HIS A 41 -1.50 10.05 11.88
N LEU A 42 -2.20 10.00 10.74
CA LEU A 42 -2.96 8.82 10.33
C LEU A 42 -2.04 7.66 9.93
N ALA A 43 -0.91 7.98 9.31
CA ALA A 43 0.10 6.98 8.97
C ALA A 43 0.74 6.39 10.23
N GLU A 44 1.10 7.21 11.22
CA GLU A 44 1.62 6.76 12.51
C GLU A 44 0.62 5.86 13.25
N ASP A 45 -0.64 6.28 13.36
CA ASP A 45 -1.69 5.49 13.98
C ASP A 45 -1.86 4.13 13.28
N LEU A 46 -1.87 4.13 11.95
CA LEU A 46 -1.94 2.91 11.15
C LEU A 46 -0.76 1.97 11.42
N VAL A 47 0.47 2.50 11.51
CA VAL A 47 1.69 1.75 11.82
C VAL A 47 1.61 1.17 13.22
N PHE A 48 1.26 1.96 14.23
CA PHE A 48 1.13 1.47 15.61
C PHE A 48 0.10 0.36 15.76
N ARG A 49 -1.07 0.51 15.13
CA ARG A 49 -2.10 -0.55 15.12
C ARG A 49 -1.61 -1.81 14.41
N THR A 50 -0.82 -1.65 13.36
CA THR A 50 -0.25 -2.77 12.61
C THR A 50 0.73 -3.55 13.47
N PHE A 51 1.69 -2.89 14.13
CA PHE A 51 2.63 -3.56 15.02
C PHE A 51 1.94 -4.21 16.22
N SER A 52 1.01 -3.50 16.86
CA SER A 52 0.25 -4.06 17.98
C SER A 52 -0.48 -5.34 17.58
N GLN A 53 -1.11 -5.34 16.39
CA GLN A 53 -1.81 -6.53 15.91
C GLN A 53 -0.85 -7.64 15.49
N ALA A 54 0.31 -7.31 14.93
CA ALA A 54 1.33 -8.28 14.57
C ALA A 54 1.85 -9.02 15.80
N ILE A 55 2.14 -8.30 16.88
CA ILE A 55 2.58 -8.90 18.15
C ILE A 55 1.51 -9.83 18.72
N VAL A 56 0.25 -9.39 18.74
CA VAL A 56 -0.89 -10.19 19.28
C VAL A 56 -1.15 -11.45 18.45
N LYS A 57 -0.86 -11.40 17.14
CA LYS A 57 -1.13 -12.50 16.21
C LYS A 57 0.11 -13.23 15.71
N ILE A 58 1.21 -13.09 16.40
CA ILE A 58 2.50 -13.66 15.97
C ILE A 58 2.40 -15.19 15.78
N ASP A 59 1.61 -15.87 16.60
CA ASP A 59 1.35 -17.32 16.50
C ASP A 59 0.65 -17.72 15.19
N GLN A 60 0.06 -16.78 14.47
CA GLN A 60 -0.62 -17.01 13.19
C GLN A 60 0.29 -16.74 11.98
N TYR A 61 1.53 -16.30 12.23
CA TYR A 61 2.50 -16.07 11.17
C TYR A 61 3.06 -17.39 10.67
N ASP A 62 3.01 -17.60 9.36
CA ASP A 62 3.65 -18.70 8.67
C ASP A 62 5.10 -18.33 8.30
N ALA A 63 6.06 -18.89 9.03
CA ALA A 63 7.49 -18.62 8.84
C ALA A 63 8.04 -19.06 7.47
N SER A 64 7.29 -19.82 6.67
CA SER A 64 7.66 -20.15 5.28
C SER A 64 7.49 -18.96 4.31
N LEU A 65 6.80 -17.90 4.74
CA LEU A 65 6.53 -16.69 3.95
C LEU A 65 7.35 -15.51 4.45
N PRO A 66 7.72 -14.54 3.59
CA PRO A 66 8.39 -13.32 4.04
C PRO A 66 7.55 -12.56 5.07
N PHE A 67 8.12 -12.25 6.22
CA PHE A 67 7.43 -11.56 7.32
C PHE A 67 6.82 -10.22 6.89
N TRP A 68 7.51 -9.47 6.03
CA TRP A 68 7.00 -8.24 5.46
C TRP A 68 5.63 -8.43 4.79
N ASN A 69 5.43 -9.51 4.06
CA ASN A 69 4.17 -9.76 3.36
C ASN A 69 2.99 -9.89 4.33
N TRP A 70 3.22 -10.60 5.41
CA TRP A 70 2.22 -10.78 6.47
C TRP A 70 1.95 -9.47 7.22
N LEU A 71 3.01 -8.74 7.59
CA LEU A 71 2.90 -7.44 8.25
C LEU A 71 2.16 -6.41 7.38
N TYR A 72 2.49 -6.37 6.08
CA TYR A 72 1.86 -5.49 5.12
C TYR A 72 0.38 -5.86 4.88
N ALA A 73 0.02 -7.13 4.91
CA ALA A 73 -1.37 -7.57 4.84
C ALA A 73 -2.20 -7.08 6.05
N ILE A 74 -1.61 -7.07 7.25
CA ILE A 74 -2.24 -6.49 8.45
C ILE A 74 -2.48 -4.99 8.25
N LEU A 75 -1.48 -4.25 7.77
CA LEU A 75 -1.58 -2.82 7.46
C LEU A 75 -2.73 -2.53 6.49
N LEU A 76 -2.79 -3.25 5.37
CA LEU A 76 -3.83 -3.07 4.37
C LEU A 76 -5.23 -3.39 4.90
N ASN A 77 -5.36 -4.38 5.79
CA ASN A 77 -6.64 -4.68 6.43
C ASN A 77 -7.15 -3.53 7.29
N TYR A 78 -6.29 -2.88 8.08
CA TYR A 78 -6.64 -1.69 8.85
C TYR A 78 -6.98 -0.51 7.96
N PHE A 79 -6.13 -0.21 6.98
CA PHE A 79 -6.37 0.86 6.01
C PHE A 79 -7.74 0.75 5.33
N ARG A 80 -8.08 -0.45 4.83
CA ARG A 80 -9.40 -0.69 4.22
C ARG A 80 -10.54 -0.57 5.23
N GLY A 81 -10.30 -0.98 6.48
CA GLY A 81 -11.26 -0.80 7.57
C GLY A 81 -11.59 0.67 7.79
N ASP A 82 -10.56 1.52 7.81
CA ASP A 82 -10.72 2.96 7.98
C ASP A 82 -11.43 3.59 6.76
N LEU A 83 -11.07 3.20 5.55
CA LEU A 83 -11.77 3.64 4.34
C LEU A 83 -13.27 3.30 4.36
N ARG A 84 -13.63 2.09 4.83
CA ARG A 84 -15.04 1.69 4.94
C ARG A 84 -15.79 2.56 5.95
N LYS A 85 -15.18 2.87 7.09
CA LYS A 85 -15.77 3.77 8.10
C LYS A 85 -16.00 5.17 7.53
N MET A 86 -14.98 5.75 6.88
CA MET A 86 -15.07 7.07 6.25
C MET A 86 -16.17 7.12 5.18
N LYS A 87 -16.32 6.09 4.36
CA LYS A 87 -17.36 6.02 3.33
C LYS A 87 -18.77 5.97 3.93
N VAL A 88 -18.96 5.21 5.00
CA VAL A 88 -20.24 5.16 5.72
C VAL A 88 -20.62 6.53 6.28
N GLU A 89 -19.65 7.28 6.80
CA GLU A 89 -19.85 8.63 7.32
C GLU A 89 -20.22 9.64 6.22
N VAL A 90 -19.66 9.48 5.00
CA VAL A 90 -19.88 10.41 3.86
C VAL A 90 -21.05 9.96 2.97
N GLY A 91 -21.57 8.75 3.15
CA GLY A 91 -22.69 8.21 2.36
C GLY A 91 -22.32 7.81 0.92
N GLU A 92 -21.01 7.62 0.63
CA GLU A 92 -20.54 7.18 -0.68
C GLU A 92 -20.59 5.66 -0.86
N THR A 93 -21.12 5.20 -2.01
CA THR A 93 -21.12 3.79 -2.39
C THR A 93 -19.89 3.40 -3.20
N ASP A 94 -19.41 2.17 -3.00
CA ASP A 94 -18.12 1.65 -3.53
C ASP A 94 -18.13 1.33 -5.05
N ASP A 95 -19.21 1.61 -5.76
CA ASP A 95 -19.47 1.11 -7.11
C ASP A 95 -18.62 1.77 -8.22
N CYS A 96 -18.06 2.96 -7.97
CA CYS A 96 -17.33 3.71 -9.00
C CYS A 96 -16.05 3.02 -9.49
N TYR A 97 -15.41 2.16 -8.68
CA TYR A 97 -14.15 1.52 -8.98
C TYR A 97 -14.22 0.00 -9.16
N ASN A 98 -15.43 -0.57 -9.08
CA ASN A 98 -15.67 -2.01 -9.19
C ASN A 98 -16.07 -2.46 -10.60
N THR A 99 -16.19 -1.54 -11.55
CA THR A 99 -16.59 -1.88 -12.92
C THR A 99 -15.52 -2.74 -13.58
N ALA A 100 -15.85 -3.99 -13.85
CA ALA A 100 -15.04 -4.89 -14.68
C ALA A 100 -15.12 -4.41 -16.14
N ALA A 101 -14.34 -3.39 -16.49
CA ALA A 101 -14.13 -3.02 -17.87
C ALA A 101 -13.22 -4.09 -18.49
N ASN A 102 -13.51 -4.53 -19.72
CA ASN A 102 -12.59 -5.28 -20.54
C ASN A 102 -11.40 -4.37 -20.86
N VAL A 103 -10.39 -4.38 -20.00
CA VAL A 103 -9.20 -3.57 -20.14
C VAL A 103 -8.25 -4.36 -21.03
N VAL A 104 -7.99 -3.84 -22.22
CA VAL A 104 -6.88 -4.27 -23.07
C VAL A 104 -5.59 -3.90 -22.33
N ASP A 105 -4.64 -4.82 -22.23
CA ASP A 105 -3.32 -4.56 -21.64
C ASP A 105 -2.62 -3.47 -22.50
N GLU A 106 -2.73 -2.20 -22.06
CA GLU A 106 -1.84 -1.15 -22.55
C GLU A 106 -0.47 -1.36 -21.92
N GLU A 107 0.59 -1.13 -22.70
CA GLU A 107 1.98 -1.22 -22.28
C GLU A 107 2.17 -0.53 -20.90
N ASP A 108 2.88 -1.19 -20.02
CA ASP A 108 3.08 -0.74 -18.65
C ASP A 108 3.99 0.51 -18.64
N PRO A 109 3.51 1.70 -18.27
CA PRO A 109 4.31 2.91 -18.29
C PRO A 109 5.39 2.95 -17.20
N VAL A 110 5.64 1.82 -16.53
CA VAL A 110 6.52 1.70 -15.35
C VAL A 110 7.96 2.04 -15.64
N ASP A 111 8.47 1.72 -16.84
CA ASP A 111 9.86 2.02 -17.20
C ASP A 111 10.16 3.53 -17.10
N ARG A 112 9.14 4.38 -17.19
CA ARG A 112 9.30 5.83 -17.03
C ARG A 112 9.27 6.32 -15.58
N PHE A 113 8.69 5.56 -14.64
CA PHE A 113 8.66 5.97 -13.23
C PHE A 113 10.01 5.80 -12.55
N ALA A 114 10.83 4.85 -12.99
CA ALA A 114 12.16 4.59 -12.45
C ALA A 114 13.14 5.77 -12.69
N GLU A 115 12.89 6.60 -13.71
CA GLU A 115 13.70 7.77 -14.04
C GLU A 115 13.23 9.06 -13.35
N LEU A 116 12.04 9.04 -12.69
CA LEU A 116 11.48 10.21 -12.03
C LEU A 116 11.97 10.34 -10.60
N ASP A 117 12.08 11.58 -10.13
CA ASP A 117 12.33 11.88 -8.73
C ASP A 117 11.25 11.22 -7.84
N ALA A 118 11.68 10.56 -6.77
CA ALA A 118 10.80 9.86 -5.84
C ALA A 118 9.73 10.78 -5.24
N GLU A 119 10.05 12.08 -5.05
CA GLU A 119 9.10 13.08 -4.57
C GLU A 119 7.99 13.36 -5.59
N VAL A 120 8.35 13.45 -6.87
CA VAL A 120 7.41 13.65 -7.99
C VAL A 120 6.44 12.47 -8.07
N VAL A 121 6.97 11.24 -7.98
CA VAL A 121 6.16 10.02 -7.98
C VAL A 121 5.22 9.99 -6.78
N ARG A 122 5.73 10.29 -5.58
CA ARG A 122 4.94 10.31 -4.35
C ARG A 122 3.79 11.31 -4.44
N ARG A 123 4.03 12.52 -4.94
CA ARG A 123 3.00 13.54 -5.18
C ARG A 123 1.95 13.07 -6.17
N ALA A 124 2.35 12.48 -7.29
CA ALA A 124 1.42 11.96 -8.29
C ALA A 124 0.53 10.84 -7.71
N VAL A 125 1.13 9.90 -6.96
CA VAL A 125 0.40 8.83 -6.29
C VAL A 125 -0.55 9.39 -5.24
N SER A 126 -0.14 10.41 -4.48
CA SER A 126 -0.98 11.05 -3.46
C SER A 126 -2.23 11.73 -4.04
N CYS A 127 -2.23 12.10 -5.32
CA CYS A 127 -3.41 12.64 -6.00
C CYS A 127 -4.47 11.59 -6.34
N LEU A 128 -4.12 10.32 -6.30
CA LEU A 128 -5.07 9.23 -6.59
C LEU A 128 -6.07 9.02 -5.45
N PRO A 129 -7.29 8.54 -5.76
CA PRO A 129 -8.20 7.98 -4.77
C PRO A 129 -7.53 6.84 -3.96
N PRO A 130 -7.91 6.65 -2.68
CA PRO A 130 -7.26 5.68 -1.79
C PRO A 130 -7.19 4.26 -2.37
N VAL A 131 -8.27 3.79 -2.99
CA VAL A 131 -8.35 2.44 -3.60
C VAL A 131 -7.38 2.29 -4.78
N LEU A 132 -7.12 3.36 -5.53
CA LEU A 132 -6.18 3.36 -6.64
C LEU A 132 -4.74 3.51 -6.15
N ARG A 133 -4.49 4.21 -5.05
CA ARG A 133 -3.16 4.23 -4.40
C ARG A 133 -2.74 2.84 -3.93
N GLU A 134 -3.67 2.09 -3.36
CA GLU A 134 -3.43 0.73 -2.90
C GLU A 134 -2.93 -0.18 -4.04
N VAL A 135 -3.58 -0.18 -5.20
CA VAL A 135 -3.14 -1.02 -6.33
C VAL A 135 -1.78 -0.58 -6.89
N VAL A 136 -1.49 0.73 -6.87
CA VAL A 136 -0.17 1.25 -7.25
C VAL A 136 0.90 0.76 -6.28
N MET A 137 0.66 0.88 -4.98
CA MET A 137 1.60 0.42 -3.95
C MET A 137 1.89 -1.07 -4.10
N LEU A 138 0.85 -1.90 -4.23
CA LEU A 138 1.03 -3.35 -4.38
C LEU A 138 1.77 -3.72 -5.66
N ARG A 139 1.50 -3.07 -6.77
CA ARG A 139 2.09 -3.41 -8.06
C ARG A 139 3.51 -2.93 -8.22
N TYR A 140 3.79 -1.66 -7.86
CA TYR A 140 5.04 -0.99 -8.22
C TYR A 140 6.03 -0.83 -7.07
N PHE A 141 5.57 -0.85 -5.84
CA PHE A 141 6.44 -0.74 -4.68
C PHE A 141 6.65 -2.09 -3.97
N GLU A 142 5.66 -3.00 -4.06
CA GLU A 142 5.71 -4.32 -3.46
C GLU A 142 5.87 -5.45 -4.49
N ASP A 143 5.96 -5.11 -5.78
CA ASP A 143 6.18 -6.01 -6.92
C ASP A 143 5.24 -7.24 -6.93
N ARG A 144 3.95 -7.03 -6.58
CA ARG A 144 2.97 -8.10 -6.52
C ARG A 144 2.42 -8.45 -7.89
N THR A 145 2.23 -9.75 -8.11
CA THR A 145 1.48 -10.25 -9.25
C THR A 145 -0.01 -9.89 -9.15
N LEU A 146 -0.72 -9.87 -10.26
CA LEU A 146 -2.16 -9.61 -10.26
C LEU A 146 -2.95 -10.59 -9.41
N GLN A 147 -2.48 -11.84 -9.32
CA GLN A 147 -3.10 -12.88 -8.52
C GLN A 147 -2.92 -12.60 -7.03
N GLU A 148 -1.68 -12.33 -6.58
CA GLU A 148 -1.41 -11.96 -5.19
C GLU A 148 -2.16 -10.70 -4.77
N MET A 149 -2.25 -9.71 -5.66
CA MET A 149 -3.03 -8.50 -5.41
C MET A 149 -4.51 -8.82 -5.21
N ALA A 150 -5.08 -9.68 -6.05
CA ALA A 150 -6.48 -10.10 -5.94
C ALA A 150 -6.76 -10.80 -4.61
N GLU A 151 -5.86 -11.67 -4.17
CA GLU A 151 -5.94 -12.37 -2.89
C GLU A 151 -5.81 -11.40 -1.70
N LEU A 152 -4.78 -10.53 -1.71
CA LEU A 152 -4.57 -9.51 -0.68
C LEU A 152 -5.73 -8.54 -0.59
N MET A 153 -6.27 -8.11 -1.72
CA MET A 153 -7.37 -7.14 -1.80
C MET A 153 -8.75 -7.79 -1.60
N LYS A 154 -8.84 -9.13 -1.65
CA LYS A 154 -10.09 -9.89 -1.60
C LYS A 154 -11.09 -9.45 -2.67
N VAL A 155 -10.59 -9.23 -3.90
CA VAL A 155 -11.39 -8.86 -5.07
C VAL A 155 -11.00 -9.73 -6.27
N PRO A 156 -11.87 -9.88 -7.29
CA PRO A 156 -11.52 -10.60 -8.52
C PRO A 156 -10.32 -9.96 -9.25
N VAL A 157 -9.51 -10.78 -9.93
CA VAL A 157 -8.36 -10.30 -10.75
C VAL A 157 -8.81 -9.26 -11.80
N GLY A 158 -10.01 -9.41 -12.37
CA GLY A 158 -10.59 -8.42 -13.29
C GLY A 158 -10.77 -7.04 -12.64
N THR A 159 -11.15 -7.00 -11.36
CA THR A 159 -11.25 -5.75 -10.58
C THR A 159 -9.86 -5.14 -10.34
N VAL A 160 -8.84 -5.96 -10.07
CA VAL A 160 -7.45 -5.46 -9.94
C VAL A 160 -6.98 -4.83 -11.25
N LYS A 161 -7.22 -5.49 -12.39
CA LYS A 161 -6.86 -4.97 -13.72
C LYS A 161 -7.53 -3.63 -14.01
N SER A 162 -8.84 -3.51 -13.78
CA SER A 162 -9.56 -2.25 -14.00
C SER A 162 -9.09 -1.13 -13.07
N ARG A 163 -8.81 -1.43 -11.80
CA ARG A 163 -8.24 -0.45 -10.85
C ARG A 163 -6.84 0.00 -11.27
N LEU A 164 -5.97 -0.92 -11.71
CA LEU A 164 -4.64 -0.57 -12.25
C LEU A 164 -4.73 0.33 -13.48
N HIS A 165 -5.63 0.01 -14.41
CA HIS A 165 -5.86 0.87 -15.58
C HIS A 165 -6.29 2.28 -15.18
N LEU A 166 -7.27 2.41 -14.26
CA LEU A 166 -7.69 3.71 -13.74
C LEU A 166 -6.55 4.44 -13.01
N ALA A 167 -5.76 3.72 -12.23
CA ALA A 167 -4.62 4.28 -11.53
C ALA A 167 -3.56 4.82 -12.52
N ARG A 168 -3.21 4.06 -13.55
CA ARG A 168 -2.28 4.49 -14.61
C ARG A 168 -2.76 5.77 -15.31
N ARG A 169 -4.04 5.82 -15.65
CA ARG A 169 -4.66 7.01 -16.24
C ARG A 169 -4.59 8.22 -15.31
N GLY A 170 -4.90 8.02 -14.03
CA GLY A 170 -4.80 9.07 -13.01
C GLY A 170 -3.37 9.55 -12.80
N LEU A 171 -2.40 8.64 -12.76
CA LEU A 171 -0.98 8.99 -12.65
C LEU A 171 -0.50 9.80 -13.86
N LYS A 172 -0.85 9.41 -15.09
CA LYS A 172 -0.52 10.16 -16.29
C LYS A 172 -1.04 11.61 -16.23
N GLN A 173 -2.27 11.80 -15.75
CA GLN A 173 -2.84 13.14 -15.58
C GLN A 173 -2.15 13.94 -14.47
N SER A 174 -1.84 13.30 -13.34
CA SER A 174 -1.20 13.95 -12.20
C SER A 174 0.24 14.33 -12.51
N LEU A 175 1.01 13.47 -13.16
CA LEU A 175 2.37 13.78 -13.61
C LEU A 175 2.40 14.94 -14.61
N GLY A 176 1.48 14.98 -15.57
CA GLY A 176 1.36 16.10 -16.48
C GLY A 176 1.12 17.44 -15.78
N LYS A 177 0.35 17.45 -14.69
CA LYS A 177 0.15 18.65 -13.87
C LYS A 177 1.41 19.04 -13.08
N VAL A 178 2.07 18.07 -12.46
CA VAL A 178 3.29 18.30 -11.68
C VAL A 178 4.39 18.90 -12.56
N PHE A 179 4.62 18.33 -13.74
CA PHE A 179 5.60 18.89 -14.70
C PHE A 179 5.27 20.32 -15.13
N ASN A 180 4.01 20.62 -15.43
CA ASN A 180 3.58 21.97 -15.79
C ASN A 180 3.74 22.98 -14.64
N GLU A 181 3.62 22.54 -13.38
CA GLU A 181 3.84 23.42 -12.22
C GLU A 181 5.34 23.67 -11.96
N GLU A 182 6.20 22.69 -12.21
CA GLU A 182 7.65 22.85 -12.09
C GLU A 182 8.23 23.75 -13.18
N GLU A 183 7.73 23.65 -14.42
CA GLU A 183 8.11 24.57 -15.50
C GLU A 183 7.73 26.03 -15.21
N LYS A 184 6.60 26.26 -14.54
CA LYS A 184 6.16 27.62 -14.15
C LYS A 184 6.95 28.21 -12.98
N ARG A 185 7.67 27.38 -12.22
CA ARG A 185 8.50 27.85 -11.08
C ARG A 185 9.95 28.11 -11.46
N ARG A 186 10.37 27.76 -12.67
CA ARG A 186 11.68 28.08 -13.26
C ARG A 186 11.62 29.36 -14.08
#